data_4dc8cd6f2aaea8baaac075f3838cef48
#
_entry.id   4dc8cd6f2aaea8baaac075f3838cef48
#
_cell.length_a   1.000
_cell.length_b   1.000
_cell.length_c   1.000
_cell.angle_alpha   90.00
_cell.angle_beta   90.00
_cell.angle_gamma   90.00
#
_symmetry.space_group_name_H-M   'P 1'
#
loop_
_entity.id
_entity.type
_entity.pdbx_description
1 polymer ?
#
loop_
_entity_poly.entity_id
_entity_poly.type
_entity_poly.pdbx_seq_one_letter_code
_entity_poly.pdbx_strand_id
1 'polypeptide(L)'
;MASSDIPAAGDTVTYSRTFTTEDVRQFAALSKDEGAHHMAADDGGRVVLHGLLTATMPTKIGGDMDYLARTLDFEFPNPAYTGVEITCTTTIERVAERGDRTELSASYVCETADGTVVLRGHTDGVIPE
;
A
#
# COMPACT_ATOMS: atom_id res chain seq x y z
N MET A 1 13.76 -15.09 4.94
CA MET A 1 14.44 -14.07 4.15
C MET A 1 15.83 -13.85 4.68
N ALA A 2 16.81 -13.79 3.81
CA ALA A 2 18.17 -13.57 4.23
C ALA A 2 18.38 -12.13 4.70
N SER A 3 19.27 -11.91 5.67
CA SER A 3 19.58 -10.57 6.17
C SER A 3 20.10 -9.63 5.08
N SER A 4 20.71 -10.19 4.01
CA SER A 4 21.16 -9.42 2.86
C SER A 4 20.01 -8.74 2.10
N ASP A 5 18.77 -9.17 2.34
CA ASP A 5 17.58 -8.59 1.71
C ASP A 5 17.01 -7.41 2.50
N ILE A 6 17.62 -7.07 3.64
CA ILE A 6 17.20 -5.90 4.42
C ILE A 6 17.61 -4.63 3.66
N PRO A 7 16.64 -3.73 3.40
CA PRO A 7 16.96 -2.51 2.67
C PRO A 7 17.77 -1.54 3.51
N ALA A 8 18.36 -0.57 2.85
CA ALA A 8 19.09 0.53 3.49
C ALA A 8 18.25 1.81 3.45
N ALA A 9 18.53 2.71 4.40
CA ALA A 9 17.91 4.03 4.39
C ALA A 9 18.18 4.72 3.05
N GLY A 10 17.18 5.33 2.49
CA GLY A 10 17.23 5.97 1.16
C GLY A 10 16.82 5.08 0.01
N ASP A 11 16.73 3.76 0.22
CA ASP A 11 16.27 2.85 -0.83
C ASP A 11 14.79 3.11 -1.14
N THR A 12 14.44 2.92 -2.40
CA THR A 12 13.05 2.98 -2.85
C THR A 12 12.63 1.66 -3.46
N VAL A 13 11.38 1.30 -3.24
CA VAL A 13 10.76 0.12 -3.83
C VAL A 13 9.47 0.56 -4.50
N THR A 14 9.26 0.15 -5.74
CA THR A 14 8.05 0.48 -6.48
C THR A 14 7.25 -0.78 -6.79
N TYR A 15 5.93 -0.61 -6.82
CA TYR A 15 5.00 -1.67 -7.15
C TYR A 15 3.80 -1.05 -7.85
N SER A 16 3.47 -1.56 -9.03
CA SER A 16 2.33 -1.06 -9.80
C SER A 16 1.25 -2.12 -9.89
N ARG A 17 0.01 -1.68 -9.84
CA ARG A 17 -1.14 -2.57 -9.94
C ARG A 17 -2.35 -1.83 -10.50
N THR A 18 -3.17 -2.57 -11.26
CA THR A 18 -4.49 -2.12 -11.71
C THR A 18 -5.52 -3.01 -11.03
N PHE A 19 -6.36 -2.42 -10.18
CA PHE A 19 -7.41 -3.17 -9.49
C PHE A 19 -8.61 -3.35 -10.40
N THR A 20 -9.22 -4.52 -10.31
CA THR A 20 -10.41 -4.88 -11.10
C THR A 20 -11.67 -4.74 -10.27
N THR A 21 -12.83 -4.75 -10.94
CA THR A 21 -14.11 -4.79 -10.25
C THR A 21 -14.23 -6.05 -9.38
N GLU A 22 -13.66 -7.16 -9.83
CA GLU A 22 -13.66 -8.40 -9.03
C GLU A 22 -12.84 -8.25 -7.75
N ASP A 23 -11.70 -7.55 -7.81
CA ASP A 23 -10.91 -7.24 -6.61
C ASP A 23 -11.76 -6.49 -5.59
N VAL A 24 -12.52 -5.49 -6.03
CA VAL A 24 -13.39 -4.70 -5.16
C VAL A 24 -14.48 -5.57 -4.54
N ARG A 25 -15.08 -6.46 -5.32
CA ARG A 25 -16.11 -7.39 -4.81
C ARG A 25 -15.56 -8.31 -3.75
N GLN A 26 -14.37 -8.86 -3.97
CA GLN A 26 -13.73 -9.74 -3.00
C GLN A 26 -13.37 -9.00 -1.72
N PHE A 27 -12.87 -7.79 -1.84
CA PHE A 27 -12.54 -6.97 -0.67
C PHE A 27 -13.80 -6.57 0.10
N ALA A 28 -14.86 -6.19 -0.59
CA ALA A 28 -16.14 -5.85 0.04
C ALA A 28 -16.70 -7.05 0.82
N ALA A 29 -16.62 -8.24 0.25
CA ALA A 29 -17.08 -9.46 0.91
C ALA A 29 -16.24 -9.78 2.15
N LEU A 30 -14.93 -9.63 2.06
CA LEU A 30 -14.01 -9.92 3.15
C LEU A 30 -14.13 -8.88 4.28
N SER A 31 -14.15 -7.59 3.93
CA SER A 31 -14.16 -6.49 4.91
C SER A 31 -15.54 -6.19 5.47
N LYS A 32 -16.61 -6.63 4.76
CA LYS A 32 -18.00 -6.26 5.03
C LYS A 32 -18.29 -4.77 4.76
N ASP A 33 -17.35 -4.05 4.15
CA ASP A 33 -17.58 -2.67 3.73
C ASP A 33 -18.21 -2.68 2.34
N GLU A 34 -19.53 -2.58 2.32
CA GLU A 34 -20.34 -2.60 1.11
C GLU A 34 -20.99 -1.23 0.88
N GLY A 35 -20.27 -0.16 1.21
CA GLY A 35 -20.73 1.20 0.96
C GLY A 35 -21.10 1.40 -0.52
N ALA A 36 -22.14 2.19 -0.78
CA ALA A 36 -22.73 2.31 -2.12
C ALA A 36 -21.70 2.71 -3.19
N HIS A 37 -20.75 3.57 -2.85
CA HIS A 37 -19.75 4.05 -3.80
C HIS A 37 -18.74 2.95 -4.22
N HIS A 38 -18.65 1.86 -3.46
CA HIS A 38 -17.83 0.70 -3.83
C HIS A 38 -18.61 -0.37 -4.59
N MET A 39 -19.94 -0.27 -4.58
CA MET A 39 -20.80 -1.30 -5.15
C MET A 39 -21.40 -0.91 -6.51
N ALA A 40 -21.32 0.36 -6.88
CA ALA A 40 -21.89 0.87 -8.12
C ALA A 40 -20.82 1.55 -8.97
N ALA A 41 -20.84 1.25 -10.28
CA ALA A 41 -19.92 1.87 -11.23
C ALA A 41 -20.37 3.30 -11.55
N ASP A 42 -19.41 4.17 -11.89
CA ASP A 42 -19.69 5.50 -12.42
C ASP A 42 -20.07 5.40 -13.91
N ASP A 43 -20.29 6.55 -14.55
CA ASP A 43 -20.68 6.61 -15.96
C ASP A 43 -19.62 6.02 -16.91
N GLY A 44 -18.37 6.00 -16.48
CA GLY A 44 -17.27 5.39 -17.22
C GLY A 44 -17.06 3.91 -16.93
N GLY A 45 -17.91 3.29 -16.12
CA GLY A 45 -17.79 1.87 -15.74
C GLY A 45 -16.80 1.63 -14.62
N ARG A 46 -16.30 2.68 -13.96
CA ARG A 46 -15.30 2.56 -12.90
C ARG A 46 -15.97 2.48 -11.54
N VAL A 47 -15.37 1.71 -10.64
CA VAL A 47 -15.81 1.60 -9.25
C VAL A 47 -14.73 2.22 -8.37
N VAL A 48 -15.15 2.95 -7.34
CA VAL A 48 -14.21 3.53 -6.37
C VAL A 48 -13.63 2.42 -5.50
N LEU A 49 -12.32 2.37 -5.38
CA LEU A 49 -11.63 1.41 -4.53
C LEU A 49 -11.83 1.76 -3.06
N HIS A 50 -11.97 0.73 -2.22
CA HIS A 50 -11.84 0.93 -0.78
C HIS A 50 -10.44 1.47 -0.49
N GLY A 51 -10.33 2.43 0.43
CA GLY A 51 -9.02 2.95 0.82
C GLY A 51 -8.08 1.85 1.31
N LEU A 52 -8.58 0.93 2.13
CA LEU A 52 -7.76 -0.16 2.64
C LEU A 52 -7.39 -1.18 1.56
N LEU A 53 -8.16 -1.27 0.47
CA LEU A 53 -7.74 -2.08 -0.68
C LEU A 53 -6.55 -1.44 -1.38
N THR A 54 -6.59 -0.13 -1.62
CA THR A 54 -5.43 0.59 -2.14
C THR A 54 -4.23 0.44 -1.21
N ALA A 55 -4.45 0.48 0.09
CA ALA A 55 -3.40 0.34 1.11
C ALA A 55 -2.75 -1.05 1.12
N THR A 56 -3.34 -2.04 0.45
CA THR A 56 -2.65 -3.34 0.28
C THR A 56 -1.38 -3.21 -0.55
N MET A 57 -1.22 -2.12 -1.31
CA MET A 57 -0.02 -1.93 -2.12
C MET A 57 1.24 -1.73 -1.28
N PRO A 58 1.30 -0.78 -0.32
CA PRO A 58 2.46 -0.70 0.56
C PRO A 58 2.59 -1.92 1.47
N THR A 59 1.49 -2.57 1.86
CA THR A 59 1.58 -3.77 2.71
C THR A 59 2.16 -4.95 1.95
N LYS A 60 1.92 -5.05 0.63
CA LYS A 60 2.55 -6.07 -0.21
C LYS A 60 4.08 -5.88 -0.22
N ILE A 61 4.53 -4.64 -0.35
CA ILE A 61 5.96 -4.31 -0.31
C ILE A 61 6.56 -4.73 1.04
N GLY A 62 5.86 -4.41 2.13
CA GLY A 62 6.30 -4.82 3.47
C GLY A 62 6.35 -6.33 3.63
N GLY A 63 5.35 -7.03 3.10
CA GLY A 63 5.32 -8.50 3.14
C GLY A 63 6.50 -9.14 2.43
N ASP A 64 6.94 -8.57 1.32
CA ASP A 64 8.10 -9.07 0.58
C ASP A 64 9.40 -8.96 1.39
N MET A 65 9.44 -8.07 2.39
CA MET A 65 10.60 -7.89 3.27
C MET A 65 10.42 -8.58 4.63
N ASP A 66 9.36 -9.34 4.82
CA ASP A 66 8.98 -9.91 6.12
C ASP A 66 8.82 -8.85 7.21
N TYR A 67 8.37 -7.67 6.81
CA TYR A 67 8.18 -6.53 7.69
C TYR A 67 6.87 -6.66 8.49
N LEU A 68 6.96 -6.39 9.80
CA LEU A 68 5.82 -6.32 10.70
C LEU A 68 5.59 -4.86 11.07
N ALA A 69 4.54 -4.27 10.55
CA ALA A 69 4.18 -2.91 10.90
C ALA A 69 3.65 -2.84 12.32
N ARG A 70 4.12 -1.86 13.08
CA ARG A 70 3.55 -1.53 14.41
C ARG A 70 2.60 -0.37 14.31
N THR A 71 2.92 0.60 13.43
CA THR A 71 2.05 1.72 13.12
C THR A 71 1.97 1.87 11.62
N LEU A 72 0.78 2.24 11.16
CA LEU A 72 0.51 2.58 9.76
C LEU A 72 -0.39 3.79 9.77
N ASP A 73 -0.02 4.84 9.02
CA ASP A 73 -0.96 5.92 8.78
C ASP A 73 -1.23 6.04 7.28
N PHE A 74 -2.43 6.48 6.95
CA PHE A 74 -2.87 6.63 5.58
C PHE A 74 -3.66 7.91 5.43
N GLU A 75 -3.36 8.65 4.36
CA GLU A 75 -4.20 9.72 3.86
C GLU A 75 -4.65 9.36 2.46
N PHE A 76 -5.89 9.69 2.13
CA PHE A 76 -6.49 9.40 0.83
C PHE A 76 -6.92 10.73 0.20
N PRO A 77 -5.97 11.49 -0.40
CA PRO A 77 -6.31 12.82 -0.91
C PRO A 77 -7.25 12.81 -2.10
N ASN A 78 -7.27 11.71 -2.86
CA ASN A 78 -8.15 11.56 -4.01
C ASN A 78 -8.67 10.13 -4.10
N PRO A 79 -9.88 9.91 -4.64
CA PRO A 79 -10.38 8.56 -4.83
C PRO A 79 -9.56 7.81 -5.88
N ALA A 80 -9.42 6.50 -5.69
CA ALA A 80 -8.82 5.60 -6.65
C ALA A 80 -9.91 4.75 -7.31
N TYR A 81 -9.70 4.34 -8.55
CA TYR A 81 -10.71 3.67 -9.35
C TYR A 81 -10.19 2.37 -9.95
N THR A 82 -11.12 1.45 -10.19
CA THR A 82 -10.82 0.24 -10.96
C THR A 82 -10.38 0.61 -12.38
N GLY A 83 -9.52 -0.22 -12.97
CA GLY A 83 -9.07 -0.05 -14.35
C GLY A 83 -8.00 1.03 -14.54
N VAL A 84 -7.60 1.72 -13.49
CA VAL A 84 -6.56 2.76 -13.55
C VAL A 84 -5.31 2.25 -12.86
N GLU A 85 -4.18 2.24 -13.57
CA GLU A 85 -2.92 1.78 -12.97
C GLU A 85 -2.47 2.72 -11.88
N ILE A 86 -2.07 2.15 -10.74
CA ILE A 86 -1.54 2.87 -9.59
C ILE A 86 -0.13 2.38 -9.35
N THR A 87 0.79 3.29 -9.09
CA THR A 87 2.16 2.96 -8.71
C THR A 87 2.41 3.41 -7.28
N CYS A 88 2.79 2.47 -6.43
CA CYS A 88 3.19 2.74 -5.05
C CYS A 88 4.70 2.83 -5.00
N THR A 89 5.22 3.94 -4.49
CA THR A 89 6.64 4.13 -4.22
C THR A 89 6.83 4.19 -2.72
N THR A 90 7.60 3.25 -2.20
CA THR A 90 7.94 3.20 -0.77
C THR A 90 9.41 3.61 -0.62
N THR A 91 9.66 4.58 0.25
CA THR A 91 11.01 5.06 0.55
C THR A 91 11.38 4.63 1.96
N ILE A 92 12.48 3.90 2.09
CA ILE A 92 12.99 3.48 3.39
C ILE A 92 13.68 4.69 4.03
N GLU A 93 13.20 5.09 5.19
CA GLU A 93 13.68 6.31 5.85
C GLU A 93 14.70 6.03 6.93
N ARG A 94 14.51 4.94 7.67
CA ARG A 94 15.38 4.61 8.79
C ARG A 94 15.49 3.10 8.92
N VAL A 95 16.70 2.64 9.20
CA VAL A 95 16.99 1.23 9.48
C VAL A 95 17.94 1.20 10.68
N ALA A 96 17.57 0.43 11.72
CA ALA A 96 18.39 0.30 12.92
C ALA A 96 18.40 -1.15 13.37
N GLU A 97 19.56 -1.78 13.33
CA GLU A 97 19.72 -3.14 13.81
C GLU A 97 19.78 -3.17 15.34
N ARG A 98 19.02 -4.08 15.96
CA ARG A 98 18.87 -4.21 17.40
C ARG A 98 19.14 -5.63 17.90
N GLY A 99 20.08 -6.34 17.26
CA GLY A 99 20.44 -7.70 17.65
C GLY A 99 19.49 -8.75 17.11
N ASP A 100 18.33 -8.90 17.70
CA ASP A 100 17.33 -9.91 17.31
C ASP A 100 16.29 -9.42 16.32
N ARG A 101 16.39 -8.15 15.90
CA ARG A 101 15.45 -7.57 14.94
C ARG A 101 16.05 -6.34 14.29
N THR A 102 15.46 -5.93 13.19
CA THR A 102 15.78 -4.66 12.53
C THR A 102 14.57 -3.74 12.63
N GLU A 103 14.75 -2.58 13.25
CA GLU A 103 13.71 -1.54 13.26
C GLU A 103 13.78 -0.77 11.95
N LEU A 104 12.61 -0.48 11.38
CA LEU A 104 12.54 0.17 10.07
C LEU A 104 11.36 1.13 10.05
N SER A 105 11.58 2.30 9.47
CA SER A 105 10.50 3.21 9.13
C SER A 105 10.57 3.55 7.65
N ALA A 106 9.40 3.83 7.08
CA ALA A 106 9.26 4.11 5.66
C ALA A 106 8.08 5.03 5.41
N SER A 107 8.13 5.74 4.30
CA SER A 107 6.99 6.49 3.78
C SER A 107 6.55 5.88 2.45
N TYR A 108 5.31 6.10 2.06
CA TYR A 108 4.78 5.59 0.80
C TYR A 108 3.83 6.58 0.16
N VAL A 109 3.84 6.57 -1.17
CA VAL A 109 2.93 7.36 -1.99
C VAL A 109 2.43 6.45 -3.11
N CYS A 110 1.11 6.40 -3.28
CA CYS A 110 0.49 5.71 -4.40
C CYS A 110 -0.12 6.75 -5.31
N GLU A 111 0.21 6.71 -6.59
CA GLU A 111 -0.28 7.69 -7.55
C GLU A 111 -0.56 7.08 -8.91
N THR A 112 -1.42 7.74 -9.67
CA THR A 112 -1.73 7.36 -11.05
C THR A 112 -0.70 7.95 -12.00
N ALA A 113 -0.76 7.56 -13.29
CA ALA A 113 0.21 8.00 -14.28
C ALA A 113 0.22 9.53 -14.50
N ASP A 114 -0.90 10.20 -14.23
CA ASP A 114 -0.99 11.67 -14.35
C ASP A 114 -0.55 12.41 -13.08
N GLY A 115 -0.04 11.68 -12.08
CA GLY A 115 0.45 12.27 -10.84
C GLY A 115 -0.61 12.50 -9.77
N THR A 116 -1.83 12.00 -9.96
CA THR A 116 -2.87 12.09 -8.93
C THR A 116 -2.52 11.17 -7.77
N VAL A 117 -2.32 11.73 -6.59
CA VAL A 117 -2.01 10.95 -5.38
C VAL A 117 -3.31 10.40 -4.80
N VAL A 118 -3.39 9.09 -4.66
CA VAL A 118 -4.57 8.39 -4.13
C VAL A 118 -4.34 7.86 -2.73
N LEU A 119 -3.09 7.76 -2.29
CA LEU A 119 -2.72 7.35 -0.94
C LEU A 119 -1.32 7.86 -0.62
N ARG A 120 -1.12 8.30 0.61
CA ARG A 120 0.21 8.54 1.15
C ARG A 120 0.20 8.26 2.63
N GLY A 121 1.36 7.99 3.18
CA GLY A 121 1.46 7.73 4.60
C GLY A 121 2.83 7.28 5.02
N HIS A 122 2.87 6.75 6.22
CA HIS A 122 4.11 6.44 6.92
C HIS A 122 3.90 5.19 7.78
N THR A 123 4.97 4.46 8.01
CA THR A 123 4.94 3.25 8.83
C THR A 123 6.20 3.14 9.68
N ASP A 124 6.03 2.59 10.87
CA ASP A 124 7.12 2.15 11.75
C ASP A 124 6.89 0.69 12.10
N GLY A 125 7.93 -0.07 12.13
CA GLY A 125 7.83 -1.49 12.46
C GLY A 125 9.17 -2.18 12.53
N VAL A 126 9.14 -3.50 12.38
CA VAL A 126 10.34 -4.32 12.54
C VAL A 126 10.38 -5.42 11.49
N ILE A 127 11.61 -5.83 11.15
CA ILE A 127 11.86 -7.09 10.46
C ILE A 127 12.45 -8.02 11.51
N PRO A 128 11.71 -9.07 11.96
CA PRO A 128 12.22 -9.99 12.97
C PRO A 128 13.31 -10.89 12.40
N GLU A 129 14.19 -11.30 13.25
CA GLU A 129 15.26 -12.23 12.90
C GLU A 129 14.77 -13.68 12.97
#